data_ace456cdcbd3a4ef09c307bce5a5ed69
#
_entry.id   ace456cdcbd3a4ef09c307bce5a5ed69
#
_cell.length_a   1.000
_cell.length_b   1.000
_cell.length_c   1.000
_cell.angle_alpha   90.00
_cell.angle_beta   90.00
_cell.angle_gamma   90.00
#
_symmetry.space_group_name_H-M   'P 1'
#
loop_
_entity.id
_entity.type
_entity.pdbx_description
1 polymer ?
#
loop_
_entity_poly.entity_id
_entity_poly.type
_entity_poly.pdbx_seq_one_letter_code
_entity_poly.pdbx_strand_id
1 'polypeptide(L)'
;MIATNLRKRIYTSFLLLLLLFIIYSYNLILVYSLIIFGVLSILEFLNISRKIIHNKFYLISLNSFFVFYIFIFCFFFLYYSNFFQLKIVLFTFLLGCIASDIGGFIFGKIFKGPKLTKISPNKTIAGAFGSIILSIAVMSYPIFYFTKSFSFLFLLVATVTSIGCQLGDLLFSALKRKAKMKDTGNIFP
;
A
#
# COMPACT_ATOMS: atom_id res chain seq x y z
N MET A 1 3.44 29.54 0.75
CA MET A 1 4.23 28.29 0.75
C MET A 1 3.42 27.04 1.15
N ILE A 2 2.58 27.05 2.20
CA ILE A 2 1.72 25.91 2.62
C ILE A 2 0.63 25.62 1.60
N ALA A 3 -0.02 26.64 1.02
CA ALA A 3 -1.10 26.46 0.04
C ALA A 3 -0.64 25.85 -1.29
N THR A 4 0.59 26.15 -1.73
CA THR A 4 1.17 25.58 -2.95
C THR A 4 1.49 24.09 -2.81
N ASN A 5 1.96 23.65 -1.64
CA ASN A 5 2.20 22.25 -1.35
C ASN A 5 0.88 21.45 -1.21
N LEU A 6 -0.18 22.06 -0.67
CA LEU A 6 -1.48 21.44 -0.56
C LEU A 6 -2.10 21.21 -1.96
N ARG A 7 -2.06 22.23 -2.82
CA ARG A 7 -2.53 22.10 -4.20
C ARG A 7 -1.79 21.00 -4.97
N LYS A 8 -0.47 20.93 -4.88
CA LYS A 8 0.33 19.88 -5.53
C LYS A 8 -0.11 18.49 -5.05
N ARG A 9 -0.32 18.30 -3.75
CA ARG A 9 -0.77 17.01 -3.19
C ARG A 9 -2.17 16.63 -3.65
N ILE A 10 -3.10 17.59 -3.76
CA ILE A 10 -4.44 17.34 -4.29
C ILE A 10 -4.38 16.90 -5.75
N TYR A 11 -3.57 17.60 -6.59
CA TYR A 11 -3.39 17.23 -8.00
C TYR A 11 -2.77 15.84 -8.16
N THR A 12 -1.73 15.51 -7.39
CA THR A 12 -1.11 14.19 -7.45
C THR A 12 -2.06 13.08 -7.00
N SER A 13 -2.86 13.31 -5.95
CA SER A 13 -3.87 12.34 -5.48
C SER A 13 -4.97 12.13 -6.52
N PHE A 14 -5.45 13.20 -7.15
CA PHE A 14 -6.44 13.10 -8.22
C PHE A 14 -5.90 12.34 -9.44
N LEU A 15 -4.67 12.64 -9.85
CA LEU A 15 -4.01 11.97 -10.97
C LEU A 15 -3.80 10.47 -10.67
N LEU A 16 -3.43 10.11 -9.44
CA LEU A 16 -3.28 8.72 -9.03
C LEU A 16 -4.62 7.96 -9.02
N LEU A 17 -5.71 8.60 -8.58
CA LEU A 17 -7.05 8.01 -8.63
C LEU A 17 -7.50 7.81 -10.08
N LEU A 18 -7.26 8.78 -10.95
CA LEU A 18 -7.55 8.67 -12.38
C LEU A 18 -6.75 7.55 -13.03
N LEU A 19 -5.44 7.45 -12.71
CA LEU A 19 -4.59 6.34 -13.14
C LEU A 19 -5.15 4.99 -12.69
N LEU A 20 -5.59 4.87 -11.45
CA LEU A 20 -6.18 3.65 -10.92
C LEU A 20 -7.46 3.27 -11.66
N PHE A 21 -8.30 4.24 -12.00
CA PHE A 21 -9.50 4.03 -12.82
C PHE A 21 -9.15 3.53 -14.24
N ILE A 22 -8.12 4.12 -14.86
CA ILE A 22 -7.64 3.70 -16.19
C ILE A 22 -7.07 2.27 -16.14
N ILE A 23 -6.28 1.95 -15.10
CA ILE A 23 -5.74 0.59 -14.86
C ILE A 23 -6.88 -0.42 -14.69
N TYR A 24 -7.94 -0.06 -13.98
CA TYR A 24 -9.12 -0.91 -13.85
C TYR A 24 -9.82 -1.16 -15.19
N SER A 25 -9.95 -0.12 -16.02
CA SER A 25 -10.71 -0.18 -17.28
C SER A 25 -9.97 -0.95 -18.39
N TYR A 26 -8.64 -0.83 -18.45
CA TYR A 26 -7.83 -1.39 -19.55
C TYR A 26 -6.81 -2.41 -19.08
N ASN A 27 -6.98 -3.68 -19.46
CA ASN A 27 -6.08 -4.76 -19.05
C ASN A 27 -4.63 -4.56 -19.53
N LEU A 28 -4.41 -3.98 -20.71
CA LEU A 28 -3.06 -3.67 -21.18
C LEU A 28 -2.35 -2.69 -20.26
N ILE A 29 -3.04 -1.64 -19.84
CA ILE A 29 -2.48 -0.63 -18.92
C ILE A 29 -2.20 -1.26 -17.56
N LEU A 30 -3.05 -2.18 -17.11
CA LEU A 30 -2.82 -2.96 -15.89
C LEU A 30 -1.51 -3.77 -15.98
N VAL A 31 -1.28 -4.48 -17.09
CA VAL A 31 -0.04 -5.25 -17.28
C VAL A 31 1.19 -4.33 -17.21
N TYR A 32 1.20 -3.24 -17.98
CA TYR A 32 2.32 -2.30 -17.96
C TYR A 32 2.53 -1.67 -16.58
N SER A 33 1.46 -1.32 -15.89
CA SER A 33 1.56 -0.72 -14.55
C SER A 33 2.16 -1.71 -13.54
N LEU A 34 1.77 -2.99 -13.57
CA LEU A 34 2.34 -4.02 -12.70
C LEU A 34 3.82 -4.24 -12.97
N ILE A 35 4.23 -4.24 -14.24
CA ILE A 35 5.65 -4.35 -14.61
C ILE A 35 6.42 -3.14 -14.06
N ILE A 36 5.95 -1.92 -14.31
CA ILE A 36 6.63 -0.70 -13.86
C ILE A 36 6.73 -0.69 -12.32
N PHE A 37 5.63 -0.88 -11.60
CA PHE A 37 5.64 -0.89 -10.14
C PHE A 37 6.44 -2.05 -9.56
N GLY A 38 6.39 -3.23 -10.20
CA GLY A 38 7.19 -4.38 -9.80
C GLY A 38 8.70 -4.09 -9.91
N VAL A 39 9.13 -3.55 -11.06
CA VAL A 39 10.55 -3.18 -11.27
C VAL A 39 10.99 -2.09 -10.29
N LEU A 40 10.19 -1.05 -10.10
CA LEU A 40 10.51 0.03 -9.14
C LEU A 40 10.63 -0.52 -7.71
N SER A 41 9.72 -1.40 -7.29
CA SER A 41 9.77 -2.05 -5.97
C SER A 41 11.03 -2.89 -5.79
N ILE A 42 11.44 -3.65 -6.81
CA ILE A 42 12.67 -4.45 -6.79
C ILE A 42 13.88 -3.53 -6.67
N LEU A 43 13.98 -2.48 -7.48
CA LEU A 43 15.10 -1.54 -7.44
C LEU A 43 15.23 -0.86 -6.06
N GLU A 44 14.11 -0.43 -5.48
CA GLU A 44 14.09 0.16 -4.14
C GLU A 44 14.58 -0.83 -3.08
N PHE A 45 14.08 -2.05 -3.12
CA PHE A 45 14.47 -3.09 -2.17
C PHE A 45 15.96 -3.45 -2.30
N LEU A 46 16.47 -3.59 -3.53
CA LEU A 46 17.91 -3.83 -3.79
C LEU A 46 18.79 -2.72 -3.22
N ASN A 47 18.36 -1.47 -3.32
CA ASN A 47 19.11 -0.34 -2.76
C ASN A 47 19.14 -0.36 -1.24
N ILE A 48 18.03 -0.75 -0.59
CA ILE A 48 17.93 -0.86 0.86
C ILE A 48 18.79 -2.05 1.35
N SER A 49 18.63 -3.23 0.75
CA SER A 49 19.27 -4.48 1.17
C SER A 49 20.80 -4.38 1.10
N ARG A 50 21.35 -3.78 0.02
CA ARG A 50 22.80 -3.55 -0.14
C ARG A 50 23.41 -2.71 0.97
N LYS A 51 22.65 -1.79 1.58
CA LYS A 51 23.13 -0.94 2.68
C LYS A 51 23.07 -1.64 4.05
N ILE A 52 22.24 -2.67 4.18
CA ILE A 52 22.04 -3.38 5.45
C ILE A 52 22.93 -4.63 5.54
N ILE A 53 23.08 -5.36 4.43
CA ILE A 53 23.70 -6.69 4.40
C ILE A 53 25.04 -6.61 3.69
N HIS A 54 26.12 -6.91 4.43
CA HIS A 54 27.49 -6.93 3.90
C HIS A 54 27.88 -8.30 3.32
N ASN A 55 27.30 -9.39 3.83
CA ASN A 55 27.59 -10.73 3.34
C ASN A 55 26.87 -10.98 2.00
N LYS A 56 27.65 -11.25 0.95
CA LYS A 56 27.16 -11.44 -0.42
C LYS A 56 26.15 -12.59 -0.54
N PHE A 57 26.36 -13.69 0.18
CA PHE A 57 25.47 -14.85 0.12
C PHE A 57 24.07 -14.51 0.63
N TYR A 58 23.97 -13.92 1.84
CA TYR A 58 22.70 -13.51 2.41
C TYR A 58 22.02 -12.40 1.57
N LEU A 59 22.82 -11.50 1.00
CA LEU A 59 22.29 -10.44 0.12
C LEU A 59 21.62 -11.03 -1.12
N ILE A 60 22.29 -11.96 -1.81
CA ILE A 60 21.74 -12.60 -3.02
C ILE A 60 20.49 -13.41 -2.67
N SER A 61 20.54 -14.22 -1.61
CA SER A 61 19.41 -15.03 -1.18
C SER A 61 18.17 -14.18 -0.87
N LEU A 62 18.34 -13.10 -0.09
CA LEU A 62 17.23 -12.20 0.26
C LEU A 62 16.65 -11.50 -0.96
N ASN A 63 17.52 -11.02 -1.84
CA ASN A 63 17.10 -10.35 -3.07
C ASN A 63 16.35 -11.29 -4.02
N SER A 64 16.83 -12.52 -4.18
CA SER A 64 16.15 -13.54 -4.99
C SER A 64 14.77 -13.88 -4.43
N PHE A 65 14.67 -14.01 -3.10
CA PHE A 65 13.38 -14.23 -2.44
C PHE A 65 12.40 -13.08 -2.69
N PHE A 66 12.87 -11.83 -2.60
CA PHE A 66 12.01 -10.66 -2.84
C PHE A 66 11.57 -10.55 -4.30
N VAL A 67 12.48 -10.81 -5.27
CA VAL A 67 12.13 -10.86 -6.70
C VAL A 67 11.08 -11.92 -6.97
N PHE A 68 11.25 -13.13 -6.40
CA PHE A 68 10.29 -14.21 -6.53
C PHE A 68 8.92 -13.85 -5.92
N TYR A 69 8.91 -13.19 -4.76
CA TYR A 69 7.68 -12.68 -4.14
C TYR A 69 6.95 -11.68 -5.05
N ILE A 70 7.64 -10.70 -5.63
CA ILE A 70 7.04 -9.73 -6.56
C ILE A 70 6.51 -10.43 -7.83
N PHE A 71 7.27 -11.40 -8.36
CA PHE A 71 6.83 -12.17 -9.52
C PHE A 71 5.52 -12.94 -9.22
N ILE A 72 5.46 -13.66 -8.11
CA ILE A 72 4.25 -14.37 -7.68
C ILE A 72 3.08 -13.40 -7.51
N PHE A 73 3.31 -12.26 -6.84
CA PHE A 73 2.28 -11.25 -6.64
C PHE A 73 1.72 -10.74 -7.99
N CYS A 74 2.59 -10.34 -8.91
CA CYS A 74 2.18 -9.87 -10.24
C CYS A 74 1.44 -10.96 -11.03
N PHE A 75 1.92 -12.21 -10.97
CA PHE A 75 1.31 -13.35 -11.64
C PHE A 75 -0.12 -13.60 -11.14
N PHE A 76 -0.31 -13.70 -9.83
CA PHE A 76 -1.65 -13.90 -9.27
C PHE A 76 -2.56 -12.71 -9.49
N PHE A 77 -2.03 -11.49 -9.41
CA PHE A 77 -2.81 -10.29 -9.68
C PHE A 77 -3.34 -10.29 -11.12
N LEU A 78 -2.50 -10.60 -12.10
CA LEU A 78 -2.90 -10.72 -13.51
C LEU A 78 -3.87 -11.88 -13.73
N TYR A 79 -3.60 -13.04 -13.13
CA TYR A 79 -4.46 -14.20 -13.26
C TYR A 79 -5.89 -13.91 -12.78
N TYR A 80 -6.04 -13.37 -11.59
CA TYR A 80 -7.36 -13.04 -11.03
C TYR A 80 -8.02 -11.85 -11.72
N SER A 81 -7.26 -10.92 -12.28
CA SER A 81 -7.82 -9.78 -13.01
C SER A 81 -8.54 -10.15 -14.32
N ASN A 82 -8.32 -11.35 -14.83
CA ASN A 82 -9.05 -11.85 -16.02
C ASN A 82 -10.51 -12.24 -15.69
N PHE A 83 -10.82 -12.49 -14.43
CA PHE A 83 -12.18 -12.79 -13.99
C PHE A 83 -12.83 -11.52 -13.46
N PHE A 84 -13.94 -11.09 -14.08
CA PHE A 84 -14.58 -9.82 -13.75
C PHE A 84 -14.89 -9.66 -12.25
N GLN A 85 -15.46 -10.67 -11.62
CA GLN A 85 -15.80 -10.64 -10.19
C GLN A 85 -14.56 -10.52 -9.29
N LEU A 86 -13.51 -11.29 -9.60
CA LEU A 86 -12.25 -11.27 -8.83
C LEU A 86 -11.47 -9.97 -9.05
N LYS A 87 -11.56 -9.40 -10.25
CA LYS A 87 -10.98 -8.08 -10.54
C LYS A 87 -11.58 -7.00 -9.64
N ILE A 88 -12.90 -6.99 -9.47
CA ILE A 88 -13.57 -6.06 -8.55
C ILE A 88 -13.06 -6.24 -7.12
N VAL A 89 -12.95 -7.49 -6.67
CA VAL A 89 -12.43 -7.79 -5.33
C VAL A 89 -10.99 -7.29 -5.18
N LEU A 90 -10.10 -7.54 -6.13
CA LEU A 90 -8.72 -7.06 -6.10
C LEU A 90 -8.63 -5.53 -5.99
N PHE A 91 -9.40 -4.82 -6.80
CA PHE A 91 -9.43 -3.36 -6.75
C PHE A 91 -10.07 -2.82 -5.46
N THR A 92 -11.03 -3.55 -4.89
CA THR A 92 -11.59 -3.24 -3.57
C THR A 92 -10.51 -3.35 -2.48
N PHE A 93 -9.61 -4.36 -2.54
CA PHE A 93 -8.46 -4.45 -1.65
C PHE A 93 -7.50 -3.26 -1.82
N LEU A 94 -7.19 -2.85 -3.04
CA LEU A 94 -6.35 -1.67 -3.27
C LEU A 94 -6.98 -0.40 -2.71
N LEU A 95 -8.28 -0.20 -2.90
CA LEU A 95 -9.01 0.92 -2.31
C LEU A 95 -9.00 0.86 -0.78
N GLY A 96 -9.11 -0.34 -0.20
CA GLY A 96 -8.98 -0.58 1.24
C GLY A 96 -7.61 -0.18 1.79
N CYS A 97 -6.53 -0.49 1.08
CA CYS A 97 -5.17 -0.06 1.46
C CYS A 97 -5.03 1.46 1.41
N ILE A 98 -5.50 2.11 0.33
CA ILE A 98 -5.50 3.57 0.21
C ILE A 98 -6.31 4.22 1.33
N ALA A 99 -7.50 3.68 1.62
CA ALA A 99 -8.35 4.15 2.70
C ALA A 99 -7.69 3.98 4.07
N SER A 100 -6.98 2.87 4.29
CA SER A 100 -6.19 2.64 5.51
C SER A 100 -5.16 3.74 5.72
N ASP A 101 -4.40 4.11 4.69
CA ASP A 101 -3.38 5.16 4.78
C ASP A 101 -4.00 6.54 5.05
N ILE A 102 -5.08 6.87 4.34
CA ILE A 102 -5.81 8.12 4.53
C ILE A 102 -6.39 8.19 5.95
N GLY A 103 -7.01 7.09 6.42
CA GLY A 103 -7.56 6.99 7.78
C GLY A 103 -6.49 7.20 8.84
N GLY A 104 -5.35 6.54 8.68
CA GLY A 104 -4.20 6.69 9.57
C GLY A 104 -3.71 8.12 9.67
N PHE A 105 -3.62 8.82 8.53
CA PHE A 105 -3.21 10.21 8.49
C PHE A 105 -4.24 11.16 9.13
N ILE A 106 -5.52 11.04 8.75
CA ILE A 106 -6.59 11.94 9.21
C ILE A 106 -6.80 11.78 10.72
N PHE A 107 -7.07 10.56 11.17
CA PHE A 107 -7.36 10.29 12.59
C PHE A 107 -6.12 10.53 13.47
N GLY A 108 -4.94 10.18 12.97
CA GLY A 108 -3.69 10.45 13.68
C GLY A 108 -3.42 11.94 13.87
N LYS A 109 -3.81 12.78 12.92
CA LYS A 109 -3.63 14.23 12.98
C LYS A 109 -4.71 14.91 13.85
N ILE A 110 -5.96 14.45 13.78
CA ILE A 110 -7.08 15.02 14.53
C ILE A 110 -7.00 14.66 16.01
N PHE A 111 -6.90 13.36 16.31
CA PHE A 111 -6.94 12.88 17.70
C PHE A 111 -5.59 12.92 18.41
N LYS A 112 -4.49 13.06 17.63
CA LYS A 112 -3.11 13.04 18.14
C LYS A 112 -2.91 11.83 19.07
N GLY A 113 -2.43 11.77 20.16
CA GLY A 113 -2.35 10.63 21.07
C GLY A 113 -0.97 9.96 21.08
N PRO A 114 -0.81 8.85 21.82
CA PRO A 114 0.47 8.18 21.97
C PRO A 114 0.99 7.63 20.65
N LYS A 115 2.31 7.66 20.50
CA LYS A 115 3.00 7.15 19.31
C LYS A 115 2.85 5.63 19.22
N LEU A 116 2.58 5.11 18.03
CA LEU A 116 2.41 3.67 17.80
C LEU A 116 3.74 2.92 17.99
N THR A 117 4.84 3.47 17.44
CA THR A 117 6.17 2.84 17.51
C THR A 117 7.28 3.88 17.55
N LYS A 118 8.46 3.48 18.10
CA LYS A 118 9.68 4.30 18.05
C LYS A 118 10.26 4.41 16.63
N ILE A 119 9.97 3.46 15.75
CA ILE A 119 10.49 3.36 14.37
C ILE A 119 9.88 4.44 13.48
N SER A 120 8.59 4.69 13.64
CA SER A 120 7.83 5.71 12.91
C SER A 120 7.13 6.67 13.87
N PRO A 121 7.81 7.73 14.33
CA PRO A 121 7.31 8.62 15.38
C PRO A 121 6.09 9.45 14.98
N ASN A 122 5.76 9.49 13.69
CA ASN A 122 4.59 10.19 13.15
C ASN A 122 3.31 9.35 13.20
N LYS A 123 3.42 8.03 13.44
CA LYS A 123 2.26 7.15 13.56
C LYS A 123 1.75 7.12 14.99
N THR A 124 0.43 7.28 15.15
CA THR A 124 -0.27 7.26 16.45
C THR A 124 -1.20 6.08 16.57
N ILE A 125 -1.52 5.68 17.80
CA ILE A 125 -2.49 4.60 18.05
C ILE A 125 -3.87 4.98 17.51
N ALA A 126 -4.29 6.24 17.70
CA ALA A 126 -5.56 6.77 17.16
C ALA A 126 -5.59 6.66 15.60
N GLY A 127 -4.44 6.94 14.96
CA GLY A 127 -4.30 6.72 13.51
C GLY A 127 -4.47 5.26 13.11
N ALA A 128 -3.93 4.32 13.87
CA ALA A 128 -4.07 2.89 13.57
C ALA A 128 -5.53 2.42 13.64
N PHE A 129 -6.29 2.87 14.62
CA PHE A 129 -7.74 2.61 14.67
C PHE A 129 -8.48 3.31 13.52
N GLY A 130 -8.14 4.56 13.20
CA GLY A 130 -8.71 5.28 12.07
C GLY A 130 -8.47 4.60 10.72
N SER A 131 -7.31 3.99 10.54
CA SER A 131 -6.99 3.16 9.37
C SER A 131 -7.97 2.01 9.20
N ILE A 132 -8.24 1.28 10.29
CA ILE A 132 -9.15 0.13 10.28
C ILE A 132 -10.58 0.59 9.97
N ILE A 133 -11.06 1.62 10.65
CA ILE A 133 -12.43 2.13 10.47
C ILE A 133 -12.66 2.58 9.02
N LEU A 134 -11.72 3.35 8.45
CA LEU A 134 -11.89 3.87 7.09
C LEU A 134 -11.73 2.76 6.05
N SER A 135 -10.85 1.80 6.26
CA SER A 135 -10.71 0.62 5.41
C SER A 135 -11.99 -0.22 5.39
N ILE A 136 -12.60 -0.47 6.55
CA ILE A 136 -13.88 -1.18 6.66
C ILE A 136 -14.96 -0.42 5.90
N ALA A 137 -15.09 0.89 6.11
CA ALA A 137 -16.13 1.70 5.46
C ALA A 137 -16.01 1.67 3.93
N VAL A 138 -14.80 1.81 3.40
CA VAL A 138 -14.56 1.84 1.94
C VAL A 138 -14.70 0.46 1.30
N MET A 139 -14.26 -0.61 1.97
CA MET A 139 -14.36 -1.97 1.43
C MET A 139 -15.78 -2.54 1.52
N SER A 140 -16.54 -2.19 2.54
CA SER A 140 -17.92 -2.69 2.72
C SER A 140 -18.84 -2.26 1.61
N TYR A 141 -18.69 -1.04 1.09
CA TYR A 141 -19.60 -0.48 0.09
C TYR A 141 -19.61 -1.27 -1.23
N PRO A 142 -18.49 -1.51 -1.93
CA PRO A 142 -18.50 -2.30 -3.16
C PRO A 142 -18.98 -3.75 -2.92
N ILE A 143 -18.53 -4.35 -1.82
CA ILE A 143 -18.90 -5.74 -1.51
C ILE A 143 -20.42 -5.86 -1.30
N PHE A 144 -21.02 -4.95 -0.50
CA PHE A 144 -22.47 -4.93 -0.30
C PHE A 144 -23.22 -4.67 -1.61
N TYR A 145 -22.72 -3.77 -2.46
CA TYR A 145 -23.35 -3.46 -3.74
C TYR A 145 -23.45 -4.70 -4.65
N PHE A 146 -22.40 -5.51 -4.70
CA PHE A 146 -22.36 -6.70 -5.56
C PHE A 146 -23.00 -7.94 -4.95
N THR A 147 -22.86 -8.17 -3.64
CA THR A 147 -23.37 -9.39 -2.99
C THR A 147 -24.76 -9.23 -2.44
N LYS A 148 -25.27 -7.98 -2.27
CA LYS A 148 -26.53 -7.63 -1.60
C LYS A 148 -26.66 -8.24 -0.19
N SER A 149 -25.57 -8.74 0.37
CA SER A 149 -25.52 -9.35 1.69
C SER A 149 -24.40 -8.72 2.53
N PHE A 150 -24.64 -8.61 3.82
CA PHE A 150 -23.64 -8.15 4.78
C PHE A 150 -23.18 -9.36 5.60
N SER A 151 -21.91 -9.75 5.42
CA SER A 151 -21.33 -10.86 6.17
C SER A 151 -20.24 -10.35 7.10
N PHE A 152 -20.17 -10.92 8.30
CA PHE A 152 -19.09 -10.64 9.26
C PHE A 152 -17.70 -10.94 8.68
N LEU A 153 -17.58 -11.89 7.76
CA LEU A 153 -16.33 -12.19 7.06
C LEU A 153 -15.76 -10.98 6.33
N PHE A 154 -16.60 -10.10 5.79
CA PHE A 154 -16.11 -8.89 5.10
C PHE A 154 -15.45 -7.90 6.06
N LEU A 155 -15.98 -7.78 7.28
CA LEU A 155 -15.35 -6.96 8.32
C LEU A 155 -13.98 -7.53 8.73
N LEU A 156 -13.90 -8.85 8.89
CA LEU A 156 -12.62 -9.53 9.17
C LEU A 156 -11.62 -9.31 8.05
N VAL A 157 -12.01 -9.49 6.80
CA VAL A 157 -11.12 -9.29 5.65
C VAL A 157 -10.63 -7.83 5.58
N ALA A 158 -11.51 -6.85 5.76
CA ALA A 158 -11.13 -5.44 5.75
C ALA A 158 -10.19 -5.08 6.90
N THR A 159 -10.41 -5.62 8.10
CA THR A 159 -9.51 -5.41 9.25
C THR A 159 -8.15 -6.03 9.01
N VAL A 160 -8.09 -7.27 8.52
CA VAL A 160 -6.83 -7.96 8.20
C VAL A 160 -6.07 -7.21 7.11
N THR A 161 -6.76 -6.72 6.08
CA THR A 161 -6.15 -5.90 5.01
C THR A 161 -5.53 -4.63 5.58
N SER A 162 -6.24 -3.89 6.43
CA SER A 162 -5.73 -2.67 7.05
C SER A 162 -4.53 -2.95 7.96
N ILE A 163 -4.59 -4.00 8.78
CA ILE A 163 -3.47 -4.41 9.64
C ILE A 163 -2.26 -4.80 8.80
N GLY A 164 -2.46 -5.59 7.74
CA GLY A 164 -1.40 -5.99 6.82
C GLY A 164 -0.72 -4.79 6.15
N CYS A 165 -1.50 -3.80 5.69
CA CYS A 165 -0.98 -2.57 5.12
C CYS A 165 -0.13 -1.78 6.13
N GLN A 166 -0.63 -1.61 7.37
CA GLN A 166 0.09 -0.92 8.45
C GLN A 166 1.39 -1.64 8.84
N LEU A 167 1.37 -2.98 8.94
CA LEU A 167 2.57 -3.78 9.25
C LEU A 167 3.60 -3.70 8.12
N GLY A 168 3.16 -3.75 6.86
CA GLY A 168 4.03 -3.58 5.69
C GLY A 168 4.75 -2.24 5.71
N ASP A 169 4.02 -1.14 5.95
CA ASP A 169 4.60 0.19 6.02
C ASP A 169 5.56 0.35 7.22
N LEU A 170 5.25 -0.24 8.39
CA LEU A 170 6.17 -0.27 9.53
C LEU A 170 7.44 -1.07 9.24
N LEU A 171 7.32 -2.21 8.55
CA LEU A 171 8.44 -3.06 8.17
C LEU A 171 9.38 -2.32 7.22
N PHE A 172 8.85 -1.71 6.14
CA PHE A 172 9.67 -0.93 5.22
C PHE A 172 10.27 0.31 5.90
N SER A 173 9.54 0.95 6.80
CA SER A 173 10.08 2.05 7.61
C SER A 173 11.25 1.59 8.47
N ALA A 174 11.17 0.41 9.09
CA ALA A 174 12.24 -0.18 9.88
C ALA A 174 13.47 -0.49 9.03
N LEU A 175 13.28 -1.07 7.84
CA LEU A 175 14.36 -1.35 6.89
C LEU A 175 15.07 -0.06 6.44
N LYS A 176 14.32 0.99 6.10
CA LYS A 176 14.89 2.31 5.74
C LYS A 176 15.72 2.89 6.88
N ARG A 177 15.26 2.79 8.14
CA ARG A 177 16.05 3.26 9.30
C ARG A 177 17.33 2.45 9.52
N LYS A 178 17.28 1.12 9.37
CA LYS A 178 18.48 0.27 9.42
C LYS A 178 19.47 0.63 8.32
N ALA A 179 18.99 0.98 7.13
CA ALA A 179 19.80 1.45 6.02
C ALA A 179 20.31 2.91 6.19
N LYS A 180 20.02 3.56 7.31
CA LYS A 180 20.31 4.99 7.58
C LYS A 180 19.74 5.94 6.51
N MET A 181 18.59 5.57 5.91
CA MET A 181 17.89 6.35 4.90
C MET A 181 16.54 6.80 5.45
N LYS A 182 16.05 7.96 4.98
CA LYS A 182 14.69 8.42 5.24
C LYS A 182 13.82 8.17 4.03
N ASP A 183 14.31 8.54 2.86
CA ASP A 183 13.60 8.45 1.60
C ASP A 183 14.44 7.64 0.60
N THR A 184 13.82 6.85 -0.27
CA THR A 184 14.48 5.93 -1.21
C THR A 184 14.54 6.48 -2.63
N GLY A 185 13.80 7.54 -2.94
CA GLY A 185 13.79 8.19 -4.26
C GLY A 185 13.21 9.60 -4.21
N ASN A 186 13.47 10.37 -5.28
CA ASN A 186 12.99 11.74 -5.46
C ASN A 186 11.81 11.82 -6.44
N ILE A 187 11.14 10.70 -6.73
CA ILE A 187 10.13 10.62 -7.80
C ILE A 187 8.81 11.27 -7.35
N PHE A 188 8.48 11.18 -6.06
CA PHE A 188 7.28 11.80 -5.49
C PHE A 188 7.66 12.86 -4.46
N PRO A 189 7.02 14.04 -4.51
CA PRO A 189 7.26 15.14 -3.57
C PRO A 189 6.74 14.89 -2.16
#